data_ac6ac984bbc89a91fa924b3ea911d4e8
#
_entry.id   ac6ac984bbc89a91fa924b3ea911d4e8
#
_cell.length_a   1.000
_cell.length_b   1.000
_cell.length_c   1.000
_cell.angle_alpha   90.00
_cell.angle_beta   90.00
_cell.angle_gamma   90.00
#
_symmetry.space_group_name_H-M   'P 1'
#
loop_
_entity.id
_entity.type
_entity.pdbx_description
1 polymer ?
#
loop_
_entity_poly.entity_id
_entity_poly.type
_entity_poly.pdbx_seq_one_letter_code
_entity_poly.pdbx_strand_id
1 'polypeptide(L)'
;MGLRDWLFEKEEPEIDLQALLRETENIVEEVEVSNTEVDGLVENIYKENDLDDKTASIFKVREAIDALPKEMPVAQKVASVISILQISNLSKEIVLGDAENRLNILAGALVTINNLNESEVSGYEAEIQALSNKMAELHNNIYETKVRDEQSTALINKEIADINYLVDFLGKEVK
;
A
#
# COMPACT_ATOMS: atom_id res chain seq x y z
N MET A 1 -33.82 40.74 -17.36
CA MET A 1 -33.03 39.71 -16.68
C MET A 1 -34.00 38.88 -15.87
N GLY A 2 -34.35 37.72 -16.39
CA GLY A 2 -35.41 36.89 -15.86
C GLY A 2 -34.86 35.88 -14.88
N LEU A 3 -35.70 35.49 -13.94
CA LEU A 3 -35.44 34.41 -12.95
C LEU A 3 -34.95 33.09 -13.60
N ARG A 4 -35.12 32.98 -14.93
CA ARG A 4 -34.70 31.83 -15.73
C ARG A 4 -33.21 31.69 -15.89
N ASP A 5 -32.46 32.80 -15.97
CA ASP A 5 -31.02 32.76 -16.22
C ASP A 5 -30.21 32.40 -14.96
N TRP A 6 -30.79 32.59 -13.77
CA TRP A 6 -30.15 32.26 -12.51
C TRP A 6 -30.29 30.76 -12.08
N LEU A 7 -31.28 30.06 -12.64
CA LEU A 7 -31.58 28.64 -12.25
C LEU A 7 -30.86 27.60 -13.09
N PHE A 8 -30.30 27.95 -14.24
CA PHE A 8 -29.73 27.01 -15.22
C PHE A 8 -28.25 27.20 -15.54
N GLU A 9 -27.56 28.13 -14.85
CA GLU A 9 -26.13 28.37 -15.02
C GLU A 9 -25.34 27.80 -13.86
N LYS A 10 -25.52 26.50 -13.58
CA LYS A 10 -24.52 25.69 -12.89
C LYS A 10 -24.04 24.60 -13.84
N GLU A 11 -22.96 24.92 -14.56
CA GLU A 11 -22.10 23.85 -15.10
C GLU A 11 -21.71 22.97 -13.91
N GLU A 12 -22.30 21.79 -13.83
CA GLU A 12 -21.83 20.75 -12.90
C GLU A 12 -20.39 20.42 -13.30
N PRO A 13 -19.43 20.44 -12.39
CA PRO A 13 -18.09 19.95 -12.71
C PRO A 13 -18.23 18.48 -13.12
N GLU A 14 -18.03 18.17 -14.39
CA GLU A 14 -17.82 16.80 -14.84
C GLU A 14 -16.58 16.30 -14.08
N ILE A 15 -16.82 15.49 -13.04
CA ILE A 15 -15.74 14.80 -12.36
C ILE A 15 -15.21 13.75 -13.35
N ASP A 16 -14.07 14.07 -13.96
CA ASP A 16 -13.38 13.14 -14.84
C ASP A 16 -12.80 12.00 -14.00
N LEU A 17 -13.61 10.95 -13.84
CA LEU A 17 -13.22 9.72 -13.15
C LEU A 17 -11.97 9.08 -13.75
N GLN A 18 -11.72 9.27 -15.07
CA GLN A 18 -10.51 8.76 -15.70
C GLN A 18 -9.27 9.59 -15.33
N ALA A 19 -9.43 10.89 -15.12
CA ALA A 19 -8.35 11.74 -14.61
C ALA A 19 -8.00 11.37 -13.16
N LEU A 20 -9.00 11.14 -12.31
CA LEU A 20 -8.81 10.68 -10.91
C LEU A 20 -8.15 9.30 -10.84
N LEU A 21 -8.54 8.36 -11.71
CA LEU A 21 -7.91 7.04 -11.78
C LEU A 21 -6.45 7.14 -12.26
N ARG A 22 -6.14 8.01 -13.21
CA ARG A 22 -4.76 8.26 -13.65
C ARG A 22 -3.91 8.95 -12.58
N GLU A 23 -4.50 9.86 -11.80
CA GLU A 23 -3.80 10.46 -10.65
C GLU A 23 -3.50 9.42 -9.56
N THR A 24 -4.41 8.49 -9.29
CA THR A 24 -4.16 7.40 -8.33
C THR A 24 -3.15 6.38 -8.85
N GLU A 25 -3.12 6.07 -10.15
CA GLU A 25 -2.09 5.23 -10.76
C GLU A 25 -0.70 5.89 -10.68
N ASN A 26 -0.59 7.20 -10.90
CA ASN A 26 0.66 7.95 -10.75
C ASN A 26 1.14 8.04 -9.30
N ILE A 27 0.24 8.07 -8.31
CA ILE A 27 0.62 8.08 -6.88
C ILE A 27 1.26 6.74 -6.49
N VAL A 28 0.86 5.63 -7.10
CA VAL A 28 1.44 4.30 -6.82
C VAL A 28 2.87 4.17 -7.39
N GLU A 29 3.22 4.88 -8.46
CA GLU A 29 4.58 4.87 -9.03
C GLU A 29 5.60 5.72 -8.23
N GLU A 30 5.16 6.69 -7.42
CA GLU A 30 6.03 7.59 -6.63
C GLU A 30 6.16 7.24 -5.15
N VAL A 31 5.64 6.10 -4.69
CA VAL A 31 5.94 5.63 -3.34
C VAL A 31 7.39 5.13 -3.31
N GLU A 32 8.33 6.04 -3.15
CA GLU A 32 9.66 5.68 -2.63
C GLU A 32 9.44 4.99 -1.28
N VAL A 33 9.49 3.65 -1.29
CA VAL A 33 9.55 2.89 -0.04
C VAL A 33 10.78 3.42 0.70
N SER A 34 10.55 4.16 1.77
CA SER A 34 11.61 4.68 2.62
C SER A 34 12.39 3.48 3.16
N ASN A 35 13.57 3.22 2.62
CA ASN A 35 14.47 2.13 3.03
C ASN A 35 14.95 2.27 4.48
N THR A 36 14.56 3.32 5.19
CA THR A 36 15.02 3.63 6.55
C THR A 36 14.55 2.63 7.62
N GLU A 37 13.46 1.90 7.37
CA GLU A 37 13.01 0.85 8.31
C GLU A 37 13.71 -0.50 8.08
N VAL A 38 14.31 -0.71 6.92
CA VAL A 38 15.01 -1.97 6.57
C VAL A 38 16.48 -1.90 6.97
N ASP A 39 17.06 -0.68 6.99
CA ASP A 39 18.43 -0.47 7.42
C ASP A 39 18.57 -0.76 8.92
N GLY A 40 19.43 -1.72 9.27
CA GLY A 40 19.66 -2.13 10.64
C GLY A 40 18.70 -3.20 11.18
N LEU A 41 17.76 -3.71 10.37
CA LEU A 41 16.81 -4.75 10.80
C LEU A 41 17.50 -5.98 11.38
N VAL A 42 18.55 -6.50 10.70
CA VAL A 42 19.28 -7.69 11.13
C VAL A 42 20.06 -7.43 12.42
N GLU A 43 20.67 -6.26 12.53
CA GLU A 43 21.35 -5.81 13.75
C GLU A 43 20.40 -5.73 14.94
N ASN A 44 19.19 -5.20 14.73
CA ASN A 44 18.17 -5.13 15.76
C ASN A 44 17.71 -6.53 16.20
N ILE A 45 17.44 -7.44 15.24
CA ILE A 45 17.11 -8.83 15.55
C ILE A 45 18.20 -9.49 16.38
N TYR A 46 19.47 -9.29 16.03
CA TYR A 46 20.58 -9.84 16.81
C TYR A 46 20.65 -9.24 18.22
N LYS A 47 20.46 -7.95 18.35
CA LYS A 47 20.46 -7.26 19.64
C LYS A 47 19.33 -7.70 20.56
N GLU A 48 18.13 -7.85 20.02
CA GLU A 48 16.96 -8.33 20.77
C GLU A 48 17.08 -9.78 21.25
N ASN A 49 17.96 -10.56 20.61
CA ASN A 49 18.22 -11.97 20.95
C ASN A 49 19.59 -12.20 21.58
N ASP A 50 20.23 -11.16 22.11
CA ASP A 50 21.56 -11.22 22.75
C ASP A 50 22.66 -11.82 21.87
N LEU A 51 22.57 -11.57 20.54
CA LEU A 51 23.54 -12.03 19.53
C LEU A 51 24.42 -10.91 18.96
N ASP A 52 24.48 -9.78 19.62
CA ASP A 52 25.31 -8.64 19.23
C ASP A 52 26.81 -8.88 19.52
N ASP A 53 27.14 -9.78 20.46
CA ASP A 53 28.52 -10.19 20.67
C ASP A 53 29.05 -11.03 19.51
N LYS A 54 30.11 -10.52 18.85
CA LYS A 54 30.75 -11.15 17.70
C LYS A 54 32.08 -11.85 18.06
N THR A 55 32.47 -11.88 19.35
CA THR A 55 33.79 -12.38 19.75
C THR A 55 33.93 -13.88 19.57
N ALA A 56 32.84 -14.66 19.79
CA ALA A 56 32.80 -16.10 19.60
C ALA A 56 31.85 -16.51 18.45
N SER A 57 31.67 -15.65 17.46
CA SER A 57 30.63 -15.82 16.45
C SER A 57 31.17 -16.38 15.13
N ILE A 58 30.26 -16.87 14.29
CA ILE A 58 30.52 -17.29 12.90
C ILE A 58 31.21 -16.22 12.07
N PHE A 59 31.06 -14.92 12.43
CA PHE A 59 31.71 -13.81 11.73
C PHE A 59 33.22 -13.82 11.87
N LYS A 60 33.78 -14.49 12.89
CA LYS A 60 35.23 -14.74 13.00
C LYS A 60 35.77 -15.66 11.88
N VAL A 61 34.92 -16.54 11.37
CA VAL A 61 35.28 -17.35 10.19
C VAL A 61 35.42 -16.46 8.96
N ARG A 62 34.53 -15.50 8.78
CA ARG A 62 34.59 -14.53 7.68
C ARG A 62 35.86 -13.69 7.78
N GLU A 63 36.15 -13.11 8.94
CA GLU A 63 37.40 -12.36 9.18
C GLU A 63 38.64 -13.19 8.86
N ALA A 64 38.66 -14.47 9.29
CA ALA A 64 39.77 -15.36 9.00
C ALA A 64 39.89 -15.69 7.51
N ILE A 65 38.78 -15.87 6.77
CA ILE A 65 38.78 -16.12 5.34
C ILE A 65 39.29 -14.87 4.59
N ASP A 66 38.86 -13.69 4.99
CA ASP A 66 39.22 -12.42 4.33
C ASP A 66 40.71 -12.07 4.52
N ALA A 67 41.32 -12.58 5.61
CA ALA A 67 42.75 -12.45 5.86
C ALA A 67 43.63 -13.39 5.01
N LEU A 68 43.05 -14.38 4.32
CA LEU A 68 43.77 -15.35 3.52
C LEU A 68 43.87 -14.95 2.05
N PRO A 69 44.96 -15.36 1.32
CA PRO A 69 45.06 -15.13 -0.08
C PRO A 69 43.89 -15.67 -0.89
N LYS A 70 43.40 -14.88 -1.86
CA LYS A 70 42.22 -15.26 -2.66
C LYS A 70 42.44 -16.54 -3.47
N GLU A 71 43.65 -16.75 -3.99
CA GLU A 71 44.03 -17.89 -4.82
C GLU A 71 44.35 -19.15 -4.03
N MET A 72 44.33 -19.10 -2.70
CA MET A 72 44.61 -20.28 -1.86
C MET A 72 43.57 -21.38 -2.11
N PRO A 73 43.99 -22.66 -2.31
CA PRO A 73 43.07 -23.80 -2.46
C PRO A 73 42.13 -23.93 -1.28
N VAL A 74 40.87 -24.31 -1.53
CA VAL A 74 39.81 -24.38 -0.51
C VAL A 74 40.23 -25.26 0.67
N ALA A 75 40.81 -26.41 0.42
CA ALA A 75 41.27 -27.31 1.50
C ALA A 75 42.29 -26.65 2.44
N GLN A 76 43.21 -25.85 1.85
CA GLN A 76 44.21 -25.12 2.63
C GLN A 76 43.55 -23.96 3.40
N LYS A 77 42.58 -23.25 2.78
CA LYS A 77 41.83 -22.19 3.44
C LYS A 77 41.10 -22.73 4.67
N VAL A 78 40.40 -23.86 4.53
CA VAL A 78 39.69 -24.48 5.64
C VAL A 78 40.64 -24.85 6.78
N ALA A 79 41.77 -25.48 6.48
CA ALA A 79 42.78 -25.84 7.49
C ALA A 79 43.34 -24.58 8.19
N SER A 80 43.64 -23.54 7.44
CA SER A 80 44.14 -22.26 7.98
C SER A 80 43.10 -21.59 8.89
N VAL A 81 41.84 -21.51 8.45
CA VAL A 81 40.75 -20.97 9.27
C VAL A 81 40.59 -21.70 10.57
N ILE A 82 40.59 -23.06 10.53
CA ILE A 82 40.52 -23.88 11.76
C ILE A 82 41.68 -23.57 12.70
N SER A 83 42.90 -23.44 12.15
CA SER A 83 44.08 -23.08 12.95
C SER A 83 43.98 -21.68 13.58
N ILE A 84 43.47 -20.70 12.83
CA ILE A 84 43.25 -19.34 13.33
C ILE A 84 42.23 -19.35 14.47
N LEU A 85 41.11 -20.07 14.32
CA LEU A 85 40.10 -20.22 15.38
C LEU A 85 40.68 -20.86 16.64
N GLN A 86 41.47 -21.90 16.50
CA GLN A 86 42.14 -22.57 17.64
C GLN A 86 43.11 -21.63 18.39
N ILE A 87 43.88 -20.82 17.67
CA ILE A 87 44.75 -19.80 18.28
C ILE A 87 43.91 -18.78 19.07
N SER A 88 42.70 -18.50 18.61
CA SER A 88 41.75 -17.59 19.27
C SER A 88 40.93 -18.27 20.38
N ASN A 89 41.26 -19.50 20.77
CA ASN A 89 40.53 -20.35 21.72
C ASN A 89 39.05 -20.61 21.31
N LEU A 90 38.76 -20.59 20.01
CA LEU A 90 37.44 -20.91 19.46
C LEU A 90 37.48 -22.30 18.84
N SER A 91 36.59 -23.19 19.32
CA SER A 91 36.41 -24.47 18.64
C SER A 91 35.43 -24.35 17.49
N LYS A 92 35.58 -25.25 16.52
CA LYS A 92 34.65 -25.34 15.37
C LYS A 92 33.21 -25.52 15.84
N GLU A 93 32.97 -26.27 16.88
CA GLU A 93 31.66 -26.57 17.44
C GLU A 93 31.00 -25.31 18.02
N ILE A 94 31.75 -24.45 18.73
CA ILE A 94 31.25 -23.21 19.28
C ILE A 94 30.76 -22.29 18.13
N VAL A 95 31.58 -22.14 17.10
CA VAL A 95 31.28 -21.27 15.99
C VAL A 95 30.11 -21.79 15.13
N LEU A 96 30.02 -23.11 14.96
CA LEU A 96 28.87 -23.71 14.26
C LEU A 96 27.58 -23.62 15.10
N GLY A 97 27.66 -23.74 16.41
CA GLY A 97 26.53 -23.56 17.31
C GLY A 97 26.01 -22.12 17.28
N ASP A 98 26.89 -21.11 17.25
CA ASP A 98 26.50 -19.72 17.05
C ASP A 98 25.80 -19.50 15.68
N ALA A 99 26.36 -20.13 14.62
CA ALA A 99 25.76 -20.03 13.29
C ALA A 99 24.36 -20.63 13.25
N GLU A 100 24.16 -21.80 13.82
CA GLU A 100 22.86 -22.46 13.88
C GLU A 100 21.85 -21.65 14.69
N ASN A 101 22.25 -21.07 15.80
CA ASN A 101 21.40 -20.23 16.62
C ASN A 101 20.96 -18.95 15.81
N ARG A 102 21.91 -18.28 15.15
CA ARG A 102 21.60 -17.11 14.30
C ARG A 102 20.67 -17.47 13.16
N LEU A 103 20.88 -18.59 12.50
CA LEU A 103 20.01 -19.07 11.42
C LEU A 103 18.59 -19.32 11.90
N ASN A 104 18.42 -19.97 13.06
CA ASN A 104 17.11 -20.24 13.63
C ASN A 104 16.36 -18.96 14.01
N ILE A 105 17.06 -17.99 14.60
CA ILE A 105 16.48 -16.70 14.96
C ILE A 105 16.08 -15.91 13.72
N LEU A 106 16.95 -15.83 12.70
CA LEU A 106 16.62 -15.13 11.45
C LEU A 106 15.48 -15.81 10.69
N ALA A 107 15.43 -17.15 10.67
CA ALA A 107 14.32 -17.89 10.08
C ALA A 107 12.99 -17.60 10.80
N GLY A 108 13.00 -17.57 12.14
CA GLY A 108 11.85 -17.21 12.95
C GLY A 108 11.38 -15.76 12.69
N ALA A 109 12.31 -14.81 12.64
CA ALA A 109 12.03 -13.42 12.33
C ALA A 109 11.43 -13.27 10.94
N LEU A 110 11.97 -13.96 9.93
CA LEU A 110 11.45 -13.94 8.56
C LEU A 110 10.00 -14.43 8.51
N VAL A 111 9.67 -15.51 9.19
CA VAL A 111 8.28 -16.03 9.26
C VAL A 111 7.37 -15.00 9.92
N THR A 112 7.81 -14.37 11.00
CA THR A 112 7.01 -13.35 11.70
C THR A 112 6.75 -12.14 10.81
N ILE A 113 7.77 -11.61 10.13
CA ILE A 113 7.65 -10.47 9.21
C ILE A 113 6.71 -10.81 8.05
N ASN A 114 6.86 -11.99 7.45
CA ASN A 114 5.98 -12.40 6.36
C ASN A 114 4.51 -12.48 6.79
N ASN A 115 4.24 -13.06 7.96
CA ASN A 115 2.87 -13.16 8.48
C ASN A 115 2.26 -11.79 8.78
N LEU A 116 3.06 -10.84 9.32
CA LEU A 116 2.61 -9.47 9.55
C LEU A 116 2.28 -8.78 8.23
N ASN A 117 3.18 -8.86 7.25
CA ASN A 117 2.98 -8.25 5.93
C ASN A 117 1.75 -8.84 5.22
N GLU A 118 1.58 -10.16 5.24
CA GLU A 118 0.39 -10.82 4.67
C GLU A 118 -0.89 -10.35 5.34
N SER A 119 -0.88 -10.18 6.65
CA SER A 119 -2.03 -9.67 7.41
C SER A 119 -2.37 -8.22 7.05
N GLU A 120 -1.35 -7.37 6.92
CA GLU A 120 -1.52 -5.96 6.53
C GLU A 120 -2.04 -5.84 5.09
N VAL A 121 -1.44 -6.57 4.14
CA VAL A 121 -1.89 -6.60 2.74
C VAL A 121 -3.35 -7.05 2.65
N SER A 122 -3.71 -8.13 3.35
CA SER A 122 -5.09 -8.62 3.40
C SER A 122 -6.06 -7.59 3.99
N GLY A 123 -5.61 -6.83 4.99
CA GLY A 123 -6.38 -5.71 5.57
C GLY A 123 -6.65 -4.62 4.55
N TYR A 124 -5.64 -4.18 3.81
CA TYR A 124 -5.79 -3.17 2.76
C TYR A 124 -6.66 -3.66 1.59
N GLU A 125 -6.53 -4.92 1.18
CA GLU A 125 -7.39 -5.51 0.15
C GLU A 125 -8.87 -5.51 0.56
N ALA A 126 -9.16 -5.84 1.82
CA ALA A 126 -10.51 -5.79 2.36
C ALA A 126 -11.07 -4.36 2.39
N GLU A 127 -10.26 -3.37 2.74
CA GLU A 127 -10.64 -1.96 2.73
C GLU A 127 -10.91 -1.45 1.31
N ILE A 128 -10.06 -1.77 0.35
CA ILE A 128 -10.25 -1.46 -1.08
C ILE A 128 -11.57 -2.03 -1.57
N GLN A 129 -11.89 -3.28 -1.22
CA GLN A 129 -13.15 -3.90 -1.61
C GLN A 129 -14.36 -3.19 -0.98
N ALA A 130 -14.27 -2.80 0.29
CA ALA A 130 -15.33 -2.05 0.97
C ALA A 130 -15.57 -0.68 0.34
N LEU A 131 -14.49 0.04 0.01
CA LEU A 131 -14.55 1.33 -0.69
C LEU A 131 -15.15 1.19 -2.10
N SER A 132 -14.78 0.14 -2.84
CA SER A 132 -15.35 -0.15 -4.16
C SER A 132 -16.86 -0.39 -4.09
N ASN A 133 -17.32 -1.17 -3.12
CA ASN A 133 -18.75 -1.41 -2.88
C ASN A 133 -19.48 -0.11 -2.52
N LYS A 134 -18.87 0.73 -1.69
CA LYS A 134 -19.45 2.03 -1.31
C LYS A 134 -19.55 2.98 -2.50
N MET A 135 -18.55 2.97 -3.37
CA MET A 135 -18.56 3.76 -4.61
C MET A 135 -19.69 3.31 -5.54
N ALA A 136 -19.91 2.01 -5.69
CA ALA A 136 -21.02 1.48 -6.49
C ALA A 136 -22.40 1.89 -5.90
N GLU A 137 -22.55 1.84 -4.57
CA GLU A 137 -23.76 2.32 -3.89
C GLU A 137 -24.02 3.82 -4.16
N LEU A 138 -22.98 4.64 -4.03
CA LEU A 138 -23.10 6.09 -4.28
C LEU A 138 -23.46 6.38 -5.73
N HIS A 139 -22.89 5.67 -6.70
CA HIS A 139 -23.26 5.81 -8.11
C HIS A 139 -24.74 5.48 -8.35
N ASN A 140 -25.26 4.41 -7.74
CA ASN A 140 -26.68 4.10 -7.83
C ASN A 140 -27.56 5.21 -7.22
N ASN A 141 -27.15 5.75 -6.07
CA ASN A 141 -27.91 6.84 -5.43
C ASN A 141 -27.90 8.12 -6.30
N ILE A 142 -26.79 8.44 -6.94
CA ILE A 142 -26.69 9.55 -7.89
C ILE A 142 -27.64 9.32 -9.07
N TYR A 143 -27.62 8.12 -9.65
CA TYR A 143 -28.50 7.78 -10.77
C TYR A 143 -29.98 7.90 -10.39
N GLU A 144 -30.39 7.32 -9.25
CA GLU A 144 -31.77 7.41 -8.78
C GLU A 144 -32.21 8.86 -8.51
N THR A 145 -31.29 9.69 -7.99
CA THR A 145 -31.56 11.10 -7.73
C THR A 145 -31.76 11.85 -9.04
N LYS A 146 -30.90 11.61 -10.06
CA LYS A 146 -31.05 12.24 -11.40
C LYS A 146 -32.38 11.85 -12.06
N VAL A 147 -32.73 10.56 -12.02
CA VAL A 147 -34.04 10.08 -12.56
C VAL A 147 -35.21 10.75 -11.87
N ARG A 148 -35.17 10.88 -10.55
CA ARG A 148 -36.21 11.55 -9.77
C ARG A 148 -36.32 13.05 -10.10
N ASP A 149 -35.20 13.71 -10.29
CA ASP A 149 -35.14 15.12 -10.67
C ASP A 149 -35.75 15.35 -12.06
N GLU A 150 -35.38 14.52 -13.05
CA GLU A 150 -35.94 14.57 -14.40
C GLU A 150 -37.48 14.37 -14.39
N GLN A 151 -37.96 13.39 -13.62
CA GLN A 151 -39.40 13.12 -13.48
C GLN A 151 -40.12 14.30 -12.84
N SER A 152 -39.57 14.85 -11.76
CA SER A 152 -40.12 16.01 -11.06
C SER A 152 -40.17 17.25 -11.96
N THR A 153 -39.09 17.52 -12.69
CA THR A 153 -38.99 18.61 -13.64
C THR A 153 -40.03 18.47 -14.78
N ALA A 154 -40.19 17.25 -15.31
CA ALA A 154 -41.20 16.99 -16.35
C ALA A 154 -42.64 17.25 -15.87
N LEU A 155 -42.96 16.79 -14.63
CA LEU A 155 -44.26 17.05 -14.03
C LEU A 155 -44.55 18.54 -13.80
N ILE A 156 -43.57 19.27 -13.26
CA ILE A 156 -43.67 20.71 -13.03
C ILE A 156 -43.85 21.46 -14.36
N ASN A 157 -43.06 21.13 -15.38
CA ASN A 157 -43.17 21.76 -16.69
C ASN A 157 -44.53 21.49 -17.36
N LYS A 158 -45.06 20.28 -17.20
CA LYS A 158 -46.43 19.99 -17.68
C LYS A 158 -47.46 20.86 -17.02
N GLU A 159 -47.42 20.98 -15.68
CA GLU A 159 -48.37 21.80 -14.92
C GLU A 159 -48.27 23.30 -15.32
N ILE A 160 -47.03 23.80 -15.50
CA ILE A 160 -46.80 25.14 -15.99
C ILE A 160 -47.44 25.34 -17.38
N ALA A 161 -47.29 24.35 -18.27
CA ALA A 161 -47.90 24.43 -19.60
C ALA A 161 -49.44 24.45 -19.54
N ASP A 162 -50.02 23.62 -18.70
CA ASP A 162 -51.46 23.53 -18.48
C ASP A 162 -52.01 24.83 -17.88
N ILE A 163 -51.36 25.42 -16.90
CA ILE A 163 -51.75 26.74 -16.32
C ILE A 163 -51.63 27.85 -17.38
N ASN A 164 -50.54 27.91 -18.15
CA ASN A 164 -50.39 28.90 -19.21
C ASN A 164 -51.50 28.79 -20.25
N TYR A 165 -51.86 27.57 -20.65
CA TYR A 165 -53.00 27.36 -21.55
C TYR A 165 -54.31 27.91 -20.98
N LEU A 166 -54.61 27.68 -19.69
CA LEU A 166 -55.81 28.20 -19.03
C LEU A 166 -55.80 29.72 -18.94
N VAL A 167 -54.68 30.34 -18.65
CA VAL A 167 -54.50 31.81 -18.65
C VAL A 167 -54.75 32.39 -20.02
N ASP A 168 -54.19 31.82 -21.09
CA ASP A 168 -54.38 32.25 -22.46
C ASP A 168 -55.85 32.09 -22.92
N PHE A 169 -56.49 30.98 -22.45
CA PHE A 169 -57.90 30.76 -22.74
C PHE A 169 -58.79 31.83 -22.13
N LEU A 170 -58.58 32.18 -20.86
CA LEU A 170 -59.37 33.22 -20.15
C LEU A 170 -59.04 34.64 -20.66
N GLY A 171 -57.82 34.87 -21.11
CA GLY A 171 -57.42 36.19 -21.70
C GLY A 171 -57.94 36.45 -23.09
N LYS A 172 -58.52 35.47 -23.78
CA LYS A 172 -59.25 35.68 -25.04
C LYS A 172 -60.62 36.24 -24.75
N GLU A 173 -60.72 37.56 -24.56
CA GLU A 173 -62.01 38.20 -24.58
C GLU A 173 -62.73 37.86 -25.89
N VAL A 174 -63.93 37.32 -25.75
CA VAL A 174 -64.85 37.14 -26.90
C VAL A 174 -65.22 38.52 -27.40
N LYS A 175 -64.55 38.91 -28.51
CA LYS A 175 -65.00 40.14 -29.26
C LYS A 175 -66.27 39.82 -30.02
#